data_3df04a7a4cc4a8feb5d136d97ae22026
#
_entry.id   3df04a7a4cc4a8feb5d136d97ae22026
#
_cell.length_a   1.000
_cell.length_b   1.000
_cell.length_c   1.000
_cell.angle_alpha   90.00
_cell.angle_beta   90.00
_cell.angle_gamma   90.00
#
_symmetry.space_group_name_H-M   'P 1'
#
loop_
_entity.id
_entity.type
_entity.pdbx_description
1 polymer ?
#
loop_
_entity_poly.entity_id
_entity_poly.type
_entity_poly.pdbx_seq_one_letter_code
_entity_poly.pdbx_strand_id
1 'polypeptide(L)'
;APEVSGSETLIYEAHVKGMTAEVPGLRRGQRGRFLGMASEPVLEHLTKLGVTTVQMLPCHAFLDDKFLVDANLSNYWGYQSIGFFAPEPRYMDQAGIWEFQTMVRRFHAAGIEVILDVVYNHSGEGNHLGPTLSFRGLDNKSYYRLQENERYYINDTGTGNTLNVRHPMVLRMILDSLRYWVEVMHVDGFRFDLATVLGREAEGFNRNGGFLDALGQDPVLSRVKLIAEPWDLGPGGYHLGNWPHPFLEYNDKFR
;
A
#
# COMPACT_ATOMS: atom_id res chain seq x y z
N ALA A 1 15.48 4.21 12.52
CA ALA A 1 14.21 3.50 12.72
C ALA A 1 14.21 2.84 14.10
N PRO A 2 13.04 2.60 14.71
CA PRO A 2 12.95 1.97 16.03
C PRO A 2 13.38 0.49 16.09
N GLU A 3 13.25 -0.27 15.01
CA GLU A 3 13.59 -1.71 14.93
C GLU A 3 12.90 -2.57 15.99
N VAL A 4 11.58 -2.46 16.09
CA VAL A 4 10.75 -3.22 17.04
C VAL A 4 10.71 -4.70 16.64
N SER A 5 10.97 -5.62 17.58
CA SER A 5 10.90 -7.06 17.30
C SER A 5 9.48 -7.50 16.94
N GLY A 6 9.34 -8.58 16.15
CA GLY A 6 8.02 -9.09 15.74
C GLY A 6 7.13 -9.47 16.94
N SER A 7 7.73 -9.98 18.03
CA SER A 7 7.02 -10.38 19.26
C SER A 7 6.54 -9.19 20.10
N GLU A 8 7.10 -8.01 19.90
CA GLU A 8 6.73 -6.77 20.61
C GLU A 8 5.92 -5.81 19.72
N THR A 9 5.67 -6.20 18.49
CA THR A 9 4.95 -5.36 17.52
C THR A 9 3.47 -5.32 17.83
N LEU A 10 2.97 -4.13 18.17
CA LEU A 10 1.54 -3.81 18.28
C LEU A 10 1.18 -2.82 17.19
N ILE A 11 0.43 -3.29 16.18
CA ILE A 11 0.06 -2.51 15.00
C ILE A 11 -1.26 -1.77 15.25
N TYR A 12 -1.26 -0.48 14.95
CA TYR A 12 -2.46 0.36 14.89
C TYR A 12 -2.70 0.79 13.45
N GLU A 13 -3.80 0.34 12.86
CA GLU A 13 -4.22 0.77 11.51
C GLU A 13 -4.90 2.13 11.57
N ALA A 14 -4.46 3.06 10.73
CA ALA A 14 -4.97 4.42 10.71
C ALA A 14 -5.11 4.99 9.29
N HIS A 15 -6.19 5.74 9.08
CA HIS A 15 -6.38 6.54 7.87
C HIS A 15 -5.91 7.97 8.13
N VAL A 16 -5.05 8.52 7.26
CA VAL A 16 -4.45 9.86 7.45
C VAL A 16 -5.50 10.94 7.72
N LYS A 17 -6.53 11.01 6.88
CA LYS A 17 -7.62 11.98 7.03
C LYS A 17 -8.53 11.63 8.23
N GLY A 18 -8.93 10.37 8.35
CA GLY A 18 -9.84 9.93 9.41
C GLY A 18 -9.29 10.15 10.81
N MET A 19 -8.02 9.84 11.02
CA MET A 19 -7.36 9.98 12.33
C MET A 19 -7.22 11.44 12.77
N THR A 20 -7.10 12.38 11.84
CA THR A 20 -6.66 13.74 12.19
C THR A 20 -7.65 14.85 11.87
N ALA A 21 -8.74 14.56 11.16
CA ALA A 21 -9.69 15.57 10.71
C ALA A 21 -10.32 16.38 11.86
N GLU A 22 -10.60 15.72 12.99
CA GLU A 22 -11.32 16.30 14.12
C GLU A 22 -10.48 16.41 15.40
N VAL A 23 -9.17 16.14 15.33
CA VAL A 23 -8.29 16.27 16.52
C VAL A 23 -8.27 17.72 16.99
N PRO A 24 -8.61 17.97 18.27
CA PRO A 24 -8.61 19.33 18.82
C PRO A 24 -7.21 19.96 18.79
N GLY A 25 -7.17 21.27 18.58
CA GLY A 25 -5.90 22.03 18.58
C GLY A 25 -5.07 21.95 17.32
N LEU A 26 -5.38 21.07 16.36
CA LEU A 26 -4.67 21.05 15.09
C LEU A 26 -5.00 22.26 14.21
N ARG A 27 -3.98 22.84 13.60
CA ARG A 27 -4.14 23.91 12.59
C ARG A 27 -4.84 23.35 11.34
N ARG A 28 -5.51 24.22 10.59
CA ARG A 28 -6.21 23.82 9.35
C ARG A 28 -5.30 23.07 8.36
N GLY A 29 -4.04 23.49 8.20
CA GLY A 29 -3.05 22.83 7.34
C GLY A 29 -2.52 21.49 7.84
N GLN A 30 -2.89 21.03 9.04
CA GLN A 30 -2.52 19.75 9.61
C GLN A 30 -3.68 18.74 9.61
N ARG A 31 -4.92 19.23 9.67
CA ARG A 31 -6.12 18.38 9.74
C ARG A 31 -6.26 17.54 8.47
N GLY A 32 -6.42 16.22 8.62
CA GLY A 32 -6.54 15.29 7.52
C GLY A 32 -5.27 15.09 6.69
N ARG A 33 -4.09 15.42 7.24
CA ARG A 33 -2.81 15.46 6.50
C ARG A 33 -1.67 14.78 7.24
N PHE A 34 -0.57 14.50 6.54
CA PHE A 34 0.61 13.83 7.12
C PHE A 34 1.16 14.53 8.35
N LEU A 35 1.26 15.86 8.33
CA LEU A 35 1.74 16.60 9.50
C LEU A 35 0.78 16.54 10.71
N GLY A 36 -0.50 16.27 10.48
CA GLY A 36 -1.48 16.01 11.52
C GLY A 36 -1.27 14.64 12.18
N MET A 37 -0.96 13.62 11.37
CA MET A 37 -0.66 12.26 11.88
C MET A 37 0.49 12.27 12.89
N ALA A 38 1.49 13.09 12.66
CA ALA A 38 2.64 13.23 13.55
C ALA A 38 2.55 14.43 14.49
N SER A 39 1.35 14.89 14.81
CA SER A 39 1.11 15.91 15.83
C SER A 39 1.24 15.33 17.24
N GLU A 40 1.57 16.18 18.19
CA GLU A 40 1.74 15.78 19.60
C GLU A 40 0.53 15.02 20.16
N PRO A 41 -0.73 15.48 19.99
CA PRO A 41 -1.89 14.76 20.49
C PRO A 41 -2.05 13.35 19.92
N VAL A 42 -1.69 13.14 18.63
CA VAL A 42 -1.77 11.82 17.99
C VAL A 42 -0.65 10.91 18.51
N LEU A 43 0.58 11.42 18.60
CA LEU A 43 1.73 10.66 19.10
C LEU A 43 1.53 10.26 20.56
N GLU A 44 1.06 11.17 21.42
CA GLU A 44 0.74 10.87 22.83
C GLU A 44 -0.34 9.79 22.93
N HIS A 45 -1.41 9.88 22.14
CA HIS A 45 -2.47 8.88 22.10
C HIS A 45 -1.94 7.50 21.77
N LEU A 46 -1.18 7.37 20.68
CA LEU A 46 -0.63 6.09 20.23
C LEU A 46 0.39 5.53 21.22
N THR A 47 1.28 6.36 21.77
CA THR A 47 2.25 5.96 22.78
C THR A 47 1.57 5.48 24.05
N LYS A 48 0.51 6.18 24.51
CA LYS A 48 -0.27 5.81 25.69
C LYS A 48 -1.00 4.48 25.51
N LEU A 49 -1.41 4.14 24.30
CA LEU A 49 -2.00 2.84 23.95
C LEU A 49 -0.96 1.72 23.88
N GLY A 50 0.35 2.03 23.91
CA GLY A 50 1.43 1.07 23.73
C GLY A 50 1.66 0.65 22.27
N VAL A 51 1.18 1.44 21.30
CA VAL A 51 1.38 1.20 19.87
C VAL A 51 2.87 1.31 19.54
N THR A 52 3.40 0.32 18.86
CA THR A 52 4.80 0.28 18.43
C THR A 52 4.95 0.45 16.92
N THR A 53 3.87 0.25 16.17
CA THR A 53 3.87 0.34 14.71
C THR A 53 2.53 0.93 14.25
N VAL A 54 2.57 1.99 13.46
CA VAL A 54 1.38 2.51 12.78
C VAL A 54 1.35 1.99 11.35
N GLN A 55 0.25 1.38 10.96
CA GLN A 55 -0.03 0.99 9.58
C GLN A 55 -0.96 2.03 8.96
N MET A 56 -0.48 2.73 7.96
CA MET A 56 -1.28 3.73 7.25
C MET A 56 -2.03 3.11 6.08
N LEU A 57 -3.33 3.34 6.00
CA LEU A 57 -4.11 3.10 4.79
C LEU A 57 -3.46 3.81 3.59
N PRO A 58 -3.77 3.44 2.34
CA PRO A 58 -2.97 3.82 1.19
C PRO A 58 -2.56 5.30 1.15
N CYS A 59 -1.26 5.52 1.02
CA CYS A 59 -0.63 6.85 0.98
C CYS A 59 0.01 7.16 -0.38
N HIS A 60 0.02 6.22 -1.33
CA HIS A 60 0.40 6.50 -2.71
C HIS A 60 -0.62 7.43 -3.36
N ALA A 61 -0.19 8.25 -4.31
CA ALA A 61 -1.13 9.09 -5.08
C ALA A 61 -2.17 8.21 -5.79
N PHE A 62 -3.45 8.54 -5.59
CA PHE A 62 -4.58 7.74 -6.07
C PHE A 62 -5.65 8.58 -6.78
N LEU A 63 -6.49 7.91 -7.54
CA LEU A 63 -7.57 8.51 -8.33
C LEU A 63 -8.92 8.41 -7.62
N ASP A 64 -9.80 9.31 -7.99
CA ASP A 64 -11.23 9.18 -7.70
C ASP A 64 -11.89 8.34 -8.80
N ASP A 65 -12.66 7.34 -8.41
CA ASP A 65 -13.45 6.55 -9.35
C ASP A 65 -14.51 7.42 -10.04
N LYS A 66 -14.75 7.18 -11.33
CA LYS A 66 -15.73 7.96 -12.10
C LYS A 66 -17.11 8.04 -11.44
N PHE A 67 -17.60 6.93 -10.89
CA PHE A 67 -18.91 6.91 -10.23
C PHE A 67 -18.97 7.77 -8.96
N LEU A 68 -17.84 7.93 -8.26
CA LEU A 68 -17.73 8.86 -7.13
C LEU A 68 -17.76 10.31 -7.61
N VAL A 69 -16.99 10.61 -8.66
CA VAL A 69 -16.95 11.96 -9.26
C VAL A 69 -18.34 12.34 -9.79
N ASP A 70 -19.02 11.44 -10.49
CA ASP A 70 -20.38 11.66 -11.00
C ASP A 70 -21.40 11.89 -9.86
N ALA A 71 -21.15 11.33 -8.67
CA ALA A 71 -21.95 11.54 -7.46
C ALA A 71 -21.47 12.74 -6.61
N ASN A 72 -20.51 13.53 -7.11
CA ASN A 72 -19.85 14.60 -6.37
C ASN A 72 -19.20 14.17 -5.05
N LEU A 73 -18.64 12.95 -5.06
CA LEU A 73 -17.90 12.32 -3.98
C LEU A 73 -16.42 12.16 -4.37
N SER A 74 -15.57 11.86 -3.41
CA SER A 74 -14.16 11.52 -3.64
C SER A 74 -13.80 10.19 -3.01
N ASN A 75 -12.77 9.54 -3.55
CA ASN A 75 -12.24 8.32 -3.00
C ASN A 75 -11.63 8.61 -1.61
N TYR A 76 -12.22 8.03 -0.58
CA TYR A 76 -11.77 8.19 0.80
C TYR A 76 -10.64 7.22 1.13
N TRP A 77 -10.77 5.95 0.73
CA TRP A 77 -9.91 4.87 1.17
C TRP A 77 -8.52 4.85 0.50
N GLY A 78 -8.41 5.32 -0.74
CA GLY A 78 -7.13 5.44 -1.44
C GLY A 78 -6.67 4.20 -2.21
N TYR A 79 -7.51 3.17 -2.37
CA TYR A 79 -7.13 1.92 -3.04
C TYR A 79 -7.11 2.00 -4.58
N GLN A 80 -7.17 3.18 -5.18
CA GLN A 80 -7.04 3.39 -6.63
C GLN A 80 -5.70 4.05 -6.99
N SER A 81 -4.60 3.40 -6.57
CA SER A 81 -3.24 3.92 -6.77
C SER A 81 -2.92 4.15 -8.25
N ILE A 82 -2.22 5.26 -8.53
CA ILE A 82 -1.71 5.62 -9.85
C ILE A 82 -0.26 6.10 -9.80
N GLY A 83 0.16 6.73 -8.72
CA GLY A 83 1.49 7.27 -8.54
C GLY A 83 2.30 6.48 -7.51
N PHE A 84 2.88 5.33 -7.90
CA PHE A 84 3.56 4.40 -7.00
C PHE A 84 4.84 4.95 -6.33
N PHE A 85 5.37 6.08 -6.83
CA PHE A 85 6.56 6.76 -6.28
C PHE A 85 6.22 8.12 -5.65
N ALA A 86 4.95 8.43 -5.44
CA ALA A 86 4.54 9.73 -4.94
C ALA A 86 3.55 9.59 -3.79
N PRO A 87 3.71 10.36 -2.69
CA PRO A 87 2.68 10.45 -1.66
C PRO A 87 1.45 11.19 -2.18
N GLU A 88 0.29 10.86 -1.63
CA GLU A 88 -1.00 11.44 -2.00
C GLU A 88 -1.02 12.97 -1.73
N PRO A 89 -1.20 13.81 -2.77
CA PRO A 89 -1.17 15.27 -2.61
C PRO A 89 -2.24 15.83 -1.67
N ARG A 90 -3.40 15.18 -1.57
CA ARG A 90 -4.49 15.59 -0.67
C ARG A 90 -4.12 15.51 0.82
N TYR A 91 -3.08 14.72 1.15
CA TYR A 91 -2.56 14.60 2.51
C TYR A 91 -1.39 15.54 2.81
N MET A 92 -1.07 16.47 1.89
CA MET A 92 -0.02 17.47 2.04
C MET A 92 -0.63 18.89 2.08
N ASP A 93 -0.02 19.80 2.83
CA ASP A 93 -0.42 21.23 2.88
C ASP A 93 0.26 22.05 1.79
N GLN A 94 1.58 21.81 1.60
CA GLN A 94 2.42 22.57 0.67
C GLN A 94 2.93 21.72 -0.50
N ALA A 95 2.31 20.57 -0.76
CA ALA A 95 2.64 19.64 -1.84
C ALA A 95 4.13 19.21 -1.87
N GLY A 96 4.75 19.08 -0.71
CA GLY A 96 6.15 18.68 -0.57
C GLY A 96 6.31 17.31 0.07
N ILE A 97 7.07 16.40 -0.57
CA ILE A 97 7.37 15.06 -0.02
C ILE A 97 7.99 15.11 1.39
N TRP A 98 8.62 16.23 1.74
CA TRP A 98 9.18 16.48 3.07
C TRP A 98 8.14 16.40 4.20
N GLU A 99 6.85 16.62 3.90
CA GLU A 99 5.78 16.49 4.89
C GLU A 99 5.61 15.04 5.33
N PHE A 100 5.63 14.11 4.36
CA PHE A 100 5.62 12.68 4.65
C PHE A 100 6.88 12.26 5.42
N GLN A 101 8.07 12.65 4.95
CA GLN A 101 9.34 12.34 5.62
C GLN A 101 9.39 12.92 7.04
N THR A 102 8.83 14.11 7.27
CA THR A 102 8.73 14.71 8.59
C THR A 102 7.79 13.92 9.49
N MET A 103 6.68 13.42 8.96
CA MET A 103 5.77 12.55 9.68
C MET A 103 6.50 11.28 10.15
N VAL A 104 7.15 10.55 9.24
CA VAL A 104 7.92 9.33 9.57
C VAL A 104 8.97 9.61 10.64
N ARG A 105 9.77 10.67 10.46
CA ARG A 105 10.79 11.05 11.45
C ARG A 105 10.23 11.32 12.84
N ARG A 106 9.03 11.91 12.95
CA ARG A 106 8.38 12.17 14.24
C ARG A 106 7.86 10.89 14.87
N PHE A 107 7.29 9.97 14.08
CA PHE A 107 6.92 8.65 14.57
C PHE A 107 8.13 7.89 15.10
N HIS A 108 9.25 7.88 14.35
CA HIS A 108 10.49 7.26 14.80
C HIS A 108 11.02 7.88 16.10
N ALA A 109 10.96 9.21 16.24
CA ALA A 109 11.36 9.90 17.47
C ALA A 109 10.47 9.51 18.69
N ALA A 110 9.23 9.09 18.45
CA ALA A 110 8.32 8.57 19.46
C ALA A 110 8.46 7.05 19.69
N GLY A 111 9.41 6.38 19.03
CA GLY A 111 9.60 4.93 19.10
C GLY A 111 8.58 4.11 18.30
N ILE A 112 7.88 4.72 17.34
CA ILE A 112 6.83 4.09 16.56
C ILE A 112 7.31 3.90 15.11
N GLU A 113 7.22 2.68 14.61
CA GLU A 113 7.47 2.34 13.20
C GLU A 113 6.31 2.75 12.31
N VAL A 114 6.58 2.94 11.02
CA VAL A 114 5.57 3.28 10.00
C VAL A 114 5.53 2.21 8.92
N ILE A 115 4.39 1.55 8.77
CA ILE A 115 4.09 0.60 7.69
C ILE A 115 3.08 1.24 6.74
N LEU A 116 3.24 1.01 5.42
CA LEU A 116 2.28 1.44 4.42
C LEU A 116 1.44 0.28 3.93
N ASP A 117 0.14 0.52 3.82
CA ASP A 117 -0.74 -0.31 3.00
C ASP A 117 -0.51 0.05 1.53
N VAL A 118 -0.08 -0.94 0.73
CA VAL A 118 0.34 -0.74 -0.65
C VAL A 118 -0.47 -1.59 -1.62
N VAL A 119 -0.86 -0.97 -2.72
CA VAL A 119 -1.77 -1.55 -3.71
C VAL A 119 -1.01 -1.76 -5.02
N TYR A 120 -0.27 -2.88 -5.14
CA TYR A 120 0.45 -3.25 -6.37
C TYR A 120 -0.28 -4.33 -7.18
N ASN A 121 -1.44 -4.77 -6.72
CA ASN A 121 -2.23 -5.79 -7.40
C ASN A 121 -3.03 -5.23 -8.58
N HIS A 122 -3.38 -3.94 -8.57
CA HIS A 122 -4.09 -3.22 -9.64
C HIS A 122 -3.68 -1.75 -9.71
N SER A 123 -4.22 -1.02 -10.67
CA SER A 123 -4.08 0.43 -10.75
C SER A 123 -5.44 1.12 -10.89
N GLY A 124 -5.47 2.42 -10.58
CA GLY A 124 -6.66 3.27 -10.71
C GLY A 124 -7.16 3.47 -12.16
N GLU A 125 -6.54 2.85 -13.18
CA GLU A 125 -7.02 2.91 -14.57
C GLU A 125 -8.29 2.08 -14.83
N GLY A 126 -8.72 1.26 -13.85
CA GLY A 126 -9.97 0.50 -13.93
C GLY A 126 -10.01 -0.54 -15.07
N ASN A 127 -11.21 -0.84 -15.56
CA ASN A 127 -11.42 -1.81 -16.65
C ASN A 127 -11.21 -1.19 -18.04
N HIS A 128 -11.59 -1.92 -19.10
CA HIS A 128 -11.46 -1.48 -20.51
C HIS A 128 -12.22 -0.19 -20.86
N LEU A 129 -13.12 0.28 -19.99
CA LEU A 129 -13.85 1.56 -20.12
C LEU A 129 -13.22 2.67 -19.25
N GLY A 130 -12.21 2.35 -18.47
CA GLY A 130 -11.51 3.31 -17.62
C GLY A 130 -10.56 4.22 -18.41
N PRO A 131 -9.97 5.23 -17.74
CA PRO A 131 -9.10 6.20 -18.39
C PRO A 131 -7.75 5.58 -18.79
N THR A 132 -7.10 6.19 -19.76
CA THR A 132 -5.71 5.91 -20.14
C THR A 132 -4.82 7.03 -19.59
N LEU A 133 -4.16 6.80 -18.47
CA LEU A 133 -3.43 7.83 -17.74
C LEU A 133 -1.97 7.47 -17.48
N SER A 134 -1.64 6.20 -17.39
CA SER A 134 -0.32 5.71 -17.03
C SER A 134 0.05 4.47 -17.84
N PHE A 135 0.12 3.31 -17.23
CA PHE A 135 0.62 2.05 -17.81
C PHE A 135 -0.13 1.60 -19.06
N ARG A 136 -1.44 1.83 -19.10
CA ARG A 136 -2.26 1.53 -20.27
C ARG A 136 -1.77 2.28 -21.52
N GLY A 137 -1.37 3.53 -21.35
CA GLY A 137 -0.84 4.34 -22.44
C GLY A 137 0.60 4.03 -22.82
N LEU A 138 1.38 3.51 -21.88
CA LEU A 138 2.78 3.16 -22.09
C LEU A 138 2.93 1.82 -22.79
N ASP A 139 2.41 0.75 -22.17
CA ASP A 139 2.45 -0.62 -22.68
C ASP A 139 1.40 -1.49 -21.97
N ASN A 140 0.16 -1.40 -22.41
CA ASN A 140 -0.96 -2.09 -21.79
C ASN A 140 -0.71 -3.60 -21.64
N LYS A 141 -0.10 -4.24 -22.63
CA LYS A 141 0.09 -5.69 -22.68
C LYS A 141 1.15 -6.18 -21.69
N SER A 142 2.19 -5.39 -21.45
CA SER A 142 3.23 -5.74 -20.48
C SER A 142 2.78 -5.48 -19.04
N TYR A 143 2.04 -4.39 -18.80
CA TYR A 143 1.69 -4.00 -17.43
C TYR A 143 0.44 -4.66 -16.88
N TYR A 144 -0.49 -5.12 -17.72
CA TYR A 144 -1.74 -5.73 -17.27
C TYR A 144 -1.87 -7.17 -17.71
N ARG A 145 -2.55 -7.98 -16.89
CA ARG A 145 -2.97 -9.33 -17.26
C ARG A 145 -4.23 -9.23 -18.11
N LEU A 146 -4.14 -9.68 -19.35
CA LEU A 146 -5.22 -9.62 -20.33
C LEU A 146 -5.89 -10.98 -20.50
N GLN A 147 -7.16 -10.98 -20.89
CA GLN A 147 -7.90 -12.18 -21.31
C GLN A 147 -7.46 -12.58 -22.74
N GLU A 148 -7.97 -13.71 -23.26
CA GLU A 148 -7.76 -14.14 -24.63
C GLU A 148 -8.17 -13.04 -25.63
N ASN A 149 -9.31 -12.41 -25.43
CA ASN A 149 -9.62 -11.15 -26.07
C ASN A 149 -8.92 -10.02 -25.31
N GLU A 150 -7.77 -9.60 -25.81
CA GLU A 150 -6.87 -8.60 -25.20
C GLU A 150 -7.52 -7.21 -24.95
N ARG A 151 -8.75 -6.99 -25.37
CA ARG A 151 -9.55 -5.81 -24.99
C ARG A 151 -9.90 -5.83 -23.50
N TYR A 152 -10.00 -7.02 -22.90
CA TYR A 152 -10.47 -7.19 -21.53
C TYR A 152 -9.35 -7.62 -20.60
N TYR A 153 -9.46 -7.23 -19.33
CA TYR A 153 -8.49 -7.53 -18.29
C TYR A 153 -8.91 -8.76 -17.49
N ILE A 154 -7.94 -9.56 -17.05
CA ILE A 154 -8.15 -10.47 -15.93
C ILE A 154 -8.39 -9.61 -14.69
N ASN A 155 -9.38 -9.96 -13.88
CA ASN A 155 -9.86 -9.14 -12.77
C ASN A 155 -9.89 -9.94 -11.46
N ASP A 156 -8.73 -10.44 -11.02
CA ASP A 156 -8.60 -11.14 -9.73
C ASP A 156 -8.69 -10.18 -8.53
N THR A 157 -8.77 -8.89 -8.78
CA THR A 157 -8.80 -7.82 -7.77
C THR A 157 -10.20 -7.26 -7.50
N GLY A 158 -11.18 -7.50 -8.39
CA GLY A 158 -12.50 -6.90 -8.30
C GLY A 158 -12.59 -5.43 -8.75
N THR A 159 -11.45 -4.79 -9.07
CA THR A 159 -11.38 -3.35 -9.41
C THR A 159 -11.41 -3.07 -10.91
N GLY A 160 -11.34 -4.11 -11.73
CA GLY A 160 -11.41 -4.00 -13.20
C GLY A 160 -10.12 -4.36 -13.93
N ASN A 161 -8.99 -4.39 -13.26
CA ASN A 161 -7.71 -4.83 -13.84
C ASN A 161 -6.85 -5.57 -12.80
N THR A 162 -5.82 -6.26 -13.30
CA THR A 162 -4.79 -6.91 -12.49
C THR A 162 -3.44 -6.58 -13.11
N LEU A 163 -2.50 -6.06 -12.32
CA LEU A 163 -1.12 -5.83 -12.79
C LEU A 163 -0.40 -7.15 -13.05
N ASN A 164 0.42 -7.16 -14.09
CA ASN A 164 1.15 -8.34 -14.54
C ASN A 164 2.51 -8.46 -13.84
N VAL A 165 2.50 -8.78 -12.54
CA VAL A 165 3.73 -8.91 -11.71
C VAL A 165 4.72 -9.94 -12.24
N ARG A 166 4.27 -10.88 -13.08
CA ARG A 166 5.15 -11.87 -13.73
C ARG A 166 6.02 -11.26 -14.84
N HIS A 167 5.65 -10.09 -15.34
CA HIS A 167 6.49 -9.40 -16.32
C HIS A 167 7.70 -8.77 -15.63
N PRO A 168 8.96 -9.05 -16.06
CA PRO A 168 10.17 -8.63 -15.34
C PRO A 168 10.25 -7.12 -15.08
N MET A 169 9.77 -6.29 -16.02
CA MET A 169 9.80 -4.84 -15.89
C MET A 169 8.73 -4.31 -14.92
N VAL A 170 7.59 -5.01 -14.81
CA VAL A 170 6.56 -4.68 -13.80
C VAL A 170 7.06 -5.06 -12.42
N LEU A 171 7.62 -6.25 -12.26
CA LEU A 171 8.26 -6.69 -11.02
C LEU A 171 9.36 -5.69 -10.59
N ARG A 172 10.23 -5.31 -11.52
CA ARG A 172 11.28 -4.31 -11.25
C ARG A 172 10.71 -2.97 -10.79
N MET A 173 9.69 -2.45 -11.46
CA MET A 173 9.02 -1.20 -11.09
C MET A 173 8.47 -1.27 -9.65
N ILE A 174 7.87 -2.40 -9.26
CA ILE A 174 7.34 -2.59 -7.91
C ILE A 174 8.49 -2.61 -6.88
N LEU A 175 9.55 -3.36 -7.13
CA LEU A 175 10.71 -3.42 -6.24
C LEU A 175 11.41 -2.05 -6.11
N ASP A 176 11.57 -1.32 -7.21
CA ASP A 176 12.15 0.03 -7.20
C ASP A 176 11.26 1.01 -6.42
N SER A 177 9.93 0.88 -6.53
CA SER A 177 8.99 1.66 -5.72
C SER A 177 9.10 1.33 -4.23
N LEU A 178 9.11 0.06 -3.87
CA LEU A 178 9.26 -0.38 -2.47
C LEU A 178 10.58 0.12 -1.86
N ARG A 179 11.71 -0.03 -2.59
CA ARG A 179 13.02 0.53 -2.15
C ARG A 179 12.96 2.04 -1.95
N TYR A 180 12.34 2.78 -2.88
CA TYR A 180 12.16 4.23 -2.76
C TYR A 180 11.45 4.59 -1.44
N TRP A 181 10.37 3.87 -1.11
CA TRP A 181 9.65 4.14 0.14
C TRP A 181 10.47 3.80 1.39
N VAL A 182 11.33 2.79 1.34
CA VAL A 182 12.24 2.47 2.45
C VAL A 182 13.42 3.44 2.52
N GLU A 183 14.15 3.64 1.43
CA GLU A 183 15.43 4.36 1.44
C GLU A 183 15.27 5.89 1.42
N VAL A 184 14.24 6.40 0.76
CA VAL A 184 13.99 7.85 0.60
C VAL A 184 12.91 8.34 1.57
N MET A 185 11.84 7.59 1.72
CA MET A 185 10.70 7.98 2.55
C MET A 185 10.79 7.41 3.98
N HIS A 186 11.72 6.48 4.23
CA HIS A 186 12.10 5.90 5.53
C HIS A 186 11.00 5.11 6.23
N VAL A 187 10.12 4.42 5.47
CA VAL A 187 9.13 3.51 6.06
C VAL A 187 9.76 2.19 6.51
N ASP A 188 9.16 1.53 7.48
CA ASP A 188 9.67 0.34 8.16
C ASP A 188 9.03 -0.96 7.67
N GLY A 189 8.11 -0.87 6.72
CA GLY A 189 7.46 -2.05 6.16
C GLY A 189 6.25 -1.77 5.29
N PHE A 190 5.62 -2.86 4.85
CA PHE A 190 4.48 -2.82 3.94
C PHE A 190 3.44 -3.87 4.31
N ARG A 191 2.18 -3.50 4.22
CA ARG A 191 1.04 -4.42 4.12
C ARG A 191 0.59 -4.44 2.67
N PHE A 192 0.62 -5.59 2.04
CA PHE A 192 0.23 -5.77 0.65
C PHE A 192 -1.26 -6.08 0.55
N ASP A 193 -2.01 -5.16 -0.04
CA ASP A 193 -3.41 -5.33 -0.38
C ASP A 193 -3.57 -6.47 -1.40
N LEU A 194 -4.56 -7.36 -1.19
CA LEU A 194 -4.82 -8.54 -2.02
C LEU A 194 -3.52 -9.26 -2.43
N ALA A 195 -2.66 -9.52 -1.47
CA ALA A 195 -1.29 -9.97 -1.72
C ALA A 195 -1.22 -11.28 -2.52
N THR A 196 -2.24 -12.14 -2.46
CA THR A 196 -2.33 -13.37 -3.25
C THR A 196 -2.14 -13.10 -4.75
N VAL A 197 -2.65 -11.98 -5.27
CA VAL A 197 -2.44 -11.57 -6.68
C VAL A 197 -0.95 -11.50 -7.04
N LEU A 198 -0.13 -10.98 -6.11
CA LEU A 198 1.31 -10.78 -6.33
C LEU A 198 2.10 -12.08 -6.34
N GLY A 199 1.60 -13.10 -5.64
CA GLY A 199 2.17 -14.45 -5.63
C GLY A 199 1.60 -15.40 -6.70
N ARG A 200 0.72 -14.91 -7.60
CA ARG A 200 0.13 -15.75 -8.65
C ARG A 200 1.09 -15.96 -9.82
N GLU A 201 1.40 -17.21 -10.07
CA GLU A 201 2.10 -17.70 -11.26
C GLU A 201 1.09 -18.25 -12.31
N ALA A 202 1.59 -18.99 -13.30
CA ALA A 202 0.74 -19.54 -14.38
C ALA A 202 -0.35 -20.48 -13.87
N GLU A 203 -0.06 -21.25 -12.84
CA GLU A 203 -0.94 -22.31 -12.30
C GLU A 203 -1.66 -21.89 -11.01
N GLY A 204 -1.56 -20.62 -10.59
CA GLY A 204 -2.15 -20.09 -9.37
C GLY A 204 -1.11 -19.52 -8.41
N PHE A 205 -1.49 -19.38 -7.13
CA PHE A 205 -0.57 -18.90 -6.11
C PHE A 205 0.59 -19.87 -5.87
N ASN A 206 1.81 -19.32 -5.86
CA ASN A 206 3.02 -20.06 -5.57
C ASN A 206 3.85 -19.31 -4.50
N ARG A 207 4.00 -19.93 -3.32
CA ARG A 207 4.79 -19.35 -2.22
C ARG A 207 6.28 -19.17 -2.54
N ASN A 208 6.78 -19.81 -3.58
CA ASN A 208 8.13 -19.70 -4.13
C ASN A 208 8.08 -19.01 -5.51
N GLY A 209 7.10 -18.15 -5.75
CA GLY A 209 6.94 -17.40 -6.98
C GLY A 209 7.94 -16.26 -7.11
N GLY A 210 8.16 -15.82 -8.34
CA GLY A 210 9.20 -14.83 -8.66
C GLY A 210 9.10 -13.52 -7.89
N PHE A 211 7.90 -13.03 -7.57
CA PHE A 211 7.72 -11.82 -6.75
C PHE A 211 8.20 -12.05 -5.31
N LEU A 212 7.79 -13.14 -4.69
CA LEU A 212 8.12 -13.45 -3.28
C LEU A 212 9.61 -13.75 -3.13
N ASP A 213 10.20 -14.49 -4.07
CA ASP A 213 11.64 -14.76 -4.10
C ASP A 213 12.44 -13.47 -4.29
N ALA A 214 12.07 -12.62 -5.24
CA ALA A 214 12.75 -11.37 -5.49
C ALA A 214 12.72 -10.43 -4.27
N LEU A 215 11.57 -10.36 -3.58
CA LEU A 215 11.40 -9.54 -2.40
C LEU A 215 12.20 -10.08 -1.21
N GLY A 216 12.22 -11.40 -1.00
CA GLY A 216 12.98 -12.07 0.05
C GLY A 216 14.50 -11.99 -0.12
N GLN A 217 15.00 -11.88 -1.36
CA GLN A 217 16.43 -11.76 -1.67
C GLN A 217 16.91 -10.30 -1.71
N ASP A 218 16.00 -9.33 -1.75
CA ASP A 218 16.36 -7.92 -1.86
C ASP A 218 17.07 -7.45 -0.58
N PRO A 219 18.27 -6.84 -0.69
CA PRO A 219 19.06 -6.45 0.49
C PRO A 219 18.42 -5.33 1.34
N VAL A 220 17.49 -4.58 0.78
CA VAL A 220 16.72 -3.53 1.48
C VAL A 220 15.42 -4.11 2.01
N LEU A 221 14.63 -4.77 1.15
CA LEU A 221 13.27 -5.19 1.45
C LEU A 221 13.21 -6.41 2.38
N SER A 222 14.23 -7.25 2.39
CA SER A 222 14.32 -8.38 3.34
C SER A 222 14.50 -7.96 4.81
N ARG A 223 14.75 -6.68 5.08
CA ARG A 223 14.98 -6.15 6.43
C ARG A 223 13.80 -5.41 7.03
N VAL A 224 12.75 -5.17 6.26
CA VAL A 224 11.55 -4.46 6.70
C VAL A 224 10.40 -5.42 6.98
N LYS A 225 9.40 -4.96 7.72
CA LYS A 225 8.21 -5.77 7.99
C LYS A 225 7.36 -5.95 6.73
N LEU A 226 7.03 -7.19 6.42
CA LEU A 226 6.20 -7.57 5.28
C LEU A 226 4.94 -8.26 5.79
N ILE A 227 3.78 -7.74 5.44
CA ILE A 227 2.48 -8.25 5.87
C ILE A 227 1.65 -8.54 4.63
N ALA A 228 1.11 -9.74 4.54
CA ALA A 228 0.22 -10.12 3.46
C ALA A 228 -1.25 -10.03 3.89
N GLU A 229 -2.09 -9.48 3.04
CA GLU A 229 -3.50 -9.83 2.99
C GLU A 229 -3.63 -11.12 2.18
N PRO A 230 -3.83 -12.29 2.83
CA PRO A 230 -3.58 -13.59 2.21
C PRO A 230 -4.75 -14.10 1.37
N TRP A 231 -5.44 -13.22 0.65
CA TRP A 231 -6.52 -13.57 -0.26
C TRP A 231 -6.60 -12.64 -1.46
N ASP A 232 -7.38 -13.03 -2.47
CA ASP A 232 -7.87 -12.23 -3.57
C ASP A 232 -9.22 -12.76 -4.05
N LEU A 233 -9.79 -12.19 -5.13
CA LEU A 233 -11.11 -12.56 -5.67
C LEU A 233 -11.03 -13.58 -6.82
N GLY A 234 -9.84 -13.99 -7.22
CA GLY A 234 -9.65 -14.99 -8.24
C GLY A 234 -9.89 -16.42 -7.74
N PRO A 235 -9.97 -17.39 -8.65
CA PRO A 235 -10.12 -18.80 -8.28
C PRO A 235 -9.02 -19.27 -7.34
N GLY A 236 -9.40 -19.96 -6.24
CA GLY A 236 -8.47 -20.46 -5.24
C GLY A 236 -7.67 -19.35 -4.54
N GLY A 237 -8.25 -18.17 -4.36
CA GLY A 237 -7.55 -16.97 -3.89
C GLY A 237 -7.26 -16.89 -2.39
N TYR A 238 -7.71 -17.83 -1.56
CA TYR A 238 -7.52 -17.78 -0.10
C TYR A 238 -6.32 -18.62 0.34
N HIS A 239 -5.28 -17.97 0.87
CA HIS A 239 -3.99 -18.58 1.21
C HIS A 239 -3.48 -18.27 2.63
N LEU A 240 -4.38 -18.08 3.60
CA LEU A 240 -3.99 -17.93 4.99
C LEU A 240 -3.19 -19.16 5.47
N GLY A 241 -2.02 -18.92 6.07
CA GLY A 241 -1.09 -19.96 6.55
C GLY A 241 -0.14 -20.51 5.48
N ASN A 242 -0.20 -20.00 4.24
CA ASN A 242 0.63 -20.50 3.13
C ASN A 242 1.77 -19.55 2.71
N TRP A 243 1.93 -18.44 3.39
CA TRP A 243 2.94 -17.44 3.01
C TRP A 243 4.33 -17.82 3.50
N PRO A 244 5.40 -17.49 2.72
CA PRO A 244 6.76 -17.79 3.13
C PRO A 244 7.21 -16.86 4.27
N HIS A 245 8.12 -17.33 5.12
CA HIS A 245 8.85 -16.45 6.03
C HIS A 245 9.66 -15.41 5.22
N PRO A 246 9.72 -14.12 5.63
CA PRO A 246 9.30 -13.56 6.91
C PRO A 246 7.92 -12.87 6.91
N PHE A 247 7.04 -13.18 5.96
CA PHE A 247 5.73 -12.55 5.92
C PHE A 247 4.90 -12.81 7.18
N LEU A 248 4.31 -11.74 7.71
CA LEU A 248 3.16 -11.80 8.60
C LEU A 248 1.88 -11.87 7.75
N GLU A 249 0.80 -12.41 8.30
CA GLU A 249 -0.46 -12.58 7.58
C GLU A 249 -1.62 -11.97 8.35
N TYR A 250 -2.50 -11.25 7.67
CA TYR A 250 -3.80 -10.90 8.24
C TYR A 250 -4.63 -12.17 8.46
N ASN A 251 -5.23 -12.29 9.62
CA ASN A 251 -6.01 -13.46 9.99
C ASN A 251 -7.48 -13.08 10.24
N ASP A 252 -8.34 -13.35 9.26
CA ASP A 252 -9.78 -13.09 9.33
C ASP A 252 -10.52 -13.98 10.34
N LYS A 253 -9.90 -15.09 10.78
CA LYS A 253 -10.46 -16.02 11.77
C LYS A 253 -10.15 -15.60 13.21
N PHE A 254 -9.27 -14.63 13.40
CA PHE A 254 -8.88 -14.16 14.75
C PHE A 254 -9.86 -13.13 15.32
N ARG A 255 -10.80 -12.64 14.54
CA ARG A 255 -11.78 -11.64 14.96
C ARG A 255 -12.74 -12.12 16.02
#